data_0edbbfa6b59003d9dc13033452186c7f
#
_entry.id   0edbbfa6b59003d9dc13033452186c7f
#
_cell.length_a   1.000
_cell.length_b   1.000
_cell.length_c   1.000
_cell.angle_alpha   90.00
_cell.angle_beta   90.00
_cell.angle_gamma   90.00
#
_symmetry.space_group_name_H-M   'P 1'
#
loop_
_entity.id
_entity.type
_entity.pdbx_description
1 polymer ?
#
loop_
_entity_poly.entity_id
_entity_poly.type
_entity_poly.pdbx_seq_one_letter_code
_entity_poly.pdbx_strand_id
1 'polypeptide(L)'
;MNVLELSEQEIIRRNSLNEMRAMGIDPYPAAEYVTNAFSTDIKAEFKDDEAEPRKVSVAGRIMSRRVMGKASFIELQDSKGRIQIYITRDDICPDENKDLYNVVFKRLLDLGDFIGIEGFVFRTQMGEISIHAQKLTVLSKSIRPLPIVKYKDGVAYDKFEDPELRYRQRYVDLVVNDGVKDIFLKRNKVYNSMREYFNSKGYIEVETPILQSIAGGAAARPFITHHNALDIPLYMRIASELYLKRLIVGGFEGVYEIGKNFRNEGMDRTHNPEFTCMEIYVAYKDYNWMMKFTENMIEKICMDVNGTTEVKVGDNIINFKAPFKRVTMLDSIKEFTGYDSVSYTHLRAHETLANL
;
A
#
# COMPACT_ATOMS: atom_id res chain seq x y z
N MET A 1 -11.06 14.61 -23.12
CA MET A 1 -12.11 14.56 -22.09
C MET A 1 -13.09 15.68 -22.40
N ASN A 2 -14.34 15.36 -22.65
CA ASN A 2 -15.34 16.34 -23.06
C ASN A 2 -15.70 17.21 -21.83
N VAL A 3 -15.66 18.54 -21.94
CA VAL A 3 -15.94 19.49 -20.84
C VAL A 3 -17.35 19.29 -20.28
N LEU A 4 -18.25 18.74 -21.05
CA LEU A 4 -19.64 18.44 -20.68
C LEU A 4 -19.78 17.28 -19.66
N GLU A 5 -18.70 16.53 -19.38
CA GLU A 5 -18.71 15.39 -18.45
C GLU A 5 -18.06 15.74 -17.08
N LEU A 6 -17.60 16.99 -16.89
CA LEU A 6 -16.96 17.40 -15.65
C LEU A 6 -17.98 17.88 -14.63
N SER A 7 -17.79 17.50 -13.37
CA SER A 7 -18.57 18.05 -12.26
C SER A 7 -18.27 19.54 -12.07
N GLU A 8 -19.21 20.25 -11.45
CA GLU A 8 -19.02 21.67 -11.13
C GLU A 8 -17.72 21.93 -10.34
N GLN A 9 -17.41 21.08 -9.36
CA GLN A 9 -16.19 21.19 -8.58
C GLN A 9 -14.93 20.99 -9.42
N GLU A 10 -14.94 20.10 -10.40
CA GLU A 10 -13.82 19.92 -11.31
C GLU A 10 -13.62 21.14 -12.24
N ILE A 11 -14.69 21.79 -12.64
CA ILE A 11 -14.63 23.04 -13.43
C ILE A 11 -14.03 24.17 -12.58
N ILE A 12 -14.53 24.36 -11.34
CA ILE A 12 -14.03 25.39 -10.41
C ILE A 12 -12.50 25.19 -10.19
N ARG A 13 -12.06 23.99 -9.91
CA ARG A 13 -10.64 23.68 -9.64
C ARG A 13 -9.74 23.93 -10.88
N ARG A 14 -10.23 23.68 -12.10
CA ARG A 14 -9.53 24.02 -13.33
C ARG A 14 -9.45 25.51 -13.55
N ASN A 15 -10.50 26.24 -13.20
CA ASN A 15 -10.46 27.71 -13.27
C ASN A 15 -9.47 28.28 -12.26
N SER A 16 -9.43 27.75 -11.02
CA SER A 16 -8.43 28.10 -10.00
C SER A 16 -6.99 27.83 -10.49
N LEU A 17 -6.77 26.68 -11.14
CA LEU A 17 -5.48 26.35 -11.74
C LEU A 17 -5.06 27.37 -12.81
N ASN A 18 -5.98 27.78 -13.70
CA ASN A 18 -5.70 28.76 -14.73
C ASN A 18 -5.44 30.16 -14.13
N GLU A 19 -6.16 30.54 -13.06
CA GLU A 19 -5.94 31.79 -12.34
C GLU A 19 -4.55 31.79 -11.67
N MET A 20 -4.11 30.70 -11.05
CA MET A 20 -2.74 30.57 -10.52
C MET A 20 -1.69 30.81 -11.60
N ARG A 21 -1.86 30.20 -12.77
CA ARG A 21 -0.94 30.42 -13.91
C ARG A 21 -0.92 31.86 -14.38
N ALA A 22 -2.07 32.52 -14.43
CA ALA A 22 -2.17 33.93 -14.78
C ALA A 22 -1.48 34.84 -13.76
N MET A 23 -1.39 34.43 -12.49
CA MET A 23 -0.64 35.11 -11.42
C MET A 23 0.87 34.79 -11.45
N GLY A 24 1.35 34.00 -12.40
CA GLY A 24 2.76 33.56 -12.47
C GLY A 24 3.14 32.45 -11.51
N ILE A 25 2.15 31.78 -10.91
CA ILE A 25 2.38 30.64 -10.00
C ILE A 25 2.26 29.35 -10.81
N ASP A 26 3.35 28.57 -10.86
CA ASP A 26 3.28 27.22 -11.44
C ASP A 26 2.54 26.29 -10.47
N PRO A 27 1.37 25.74 -10.87
CA PRO A 27 0.63 24.81 -10.03
C PRO A 27 1.25 23.39 -9.94
N TYR A 28 2.31 23.12 -10.71
CA TYR A 28 3.03 21.85 -10.75
C TYR A 28 4.55 22.08 -10.91
N PRO A 29 5.20 22.77 -9.98
CA PRO A 29 6.62 23.08 -10.11
C PRO A 29 7.46 21.82 -10.21
N ALA A 30 8.37 21.77 -11.16
CA ALA A 30 9.31 20.67 -11.32
C ALA A 30 10.52 20.75 -10.36
N ALA A 31 10.70 21.88 -9.69
CA ALA A 31 11.79 22.08 -8.76
C ALA A 31 11.62 21.21 -7.51
N GLU A 32 12.77 20.77 -6.96
CA GLU A 32 12.79 20.07 -5.68
C GLU A 32 12.27 20.98 -4.55
N TYR A 33 11.44 20.42 -3.69
CA TYR A 33 11.07 21.03 -2.42
C TYR A 33 11.69 20.23 -1.25
N VAL A 34 12.67 20.83 -0.60
CA VAL A 34 13.43 20.16 0.46
C VAL A 34 12.64 20.14 1.77
N THR A 35 12.37 18.96 2.30
CA THR A 35 11.79 18.75 3.63
C THR A 35 12.84 18.28 4.62
N ASN A 36 12.72 18.69 5.89
CA ASN A 36 13.63 18.28 6.96
C ASN A 36 12.93 17.58 8.13
N ALA A 37 11.62 17.45 8.10
CA ALA A 37 10.85 16.83 9.17
C ALA A 37 9.54 16.22 8.65
N PHE A 38 8.97 15.29 9.42
CA PHE A 38 7.65 14.70 9.19
C PHE A 38 6.73 14.96 10.39
N SER A 39 5.43 14.95 10.15
CA SER A 39 4.37 15.23 11.12
C SER A 39 4.48 14.44 12.42
N THR A 40 4.72 13.14 12.33
CA THR A 40 4.86 12.25 13.51
C THR A 40 6.13 12.51 14.28
N ASP A 41 7.24 12.77 13.59
CA ASP A 41 8.54 13.01 14.21
C ASP A 41 8.50 14.35 14.97
N ILE A 42 7.88 15.39 14.37
CA ILE A 42 7.67 16.67 15.02
C ILE A 42 6.86 16.52 16.32
N LYS A 43 5.76 15.76 16.27
CA LYS A 43 4.91 15.54 17.47
C LYS A 43 5.62 14.73 18.54
N ALA A 44 6.44 13.74 18.17
CA ALA A 44 7.17 12.87 19.11
C ALA A 44 8.35 13.58 19.77
N GLU A 45 9.03 14.46 19.04
CA GLU A 45 10.26 15.12 19.49
C GLU A 45 10.01 16.50 20.12
N PHE A 46 8.77 17.02 20.10
CA PHE A 46 8.41 18.34 20.63
C PHE A 46 8.64 18.44 22.13
N LYS A 47 9.25 19.55 22.55
CA LYS A 47 9.43 19.94 23.95
C LYS A 47 8.97 21.36 24.16
N ASP A 48 8.25 21.60 25.26
CA ASP A 48 7.70 22.93 25.59
C ASP A 48 8.76 23.92 26.11
N ASP A 49 9.90 23.44 26.54
CA ASP A 49 10.97 24.19 27.20
C ASP A 49 12.19 24.45 26.31
N GLU A 50 12.07 24.26 25.01
CA GLU A 50 13.17 24.63 24.10
C GLU A 50 13.38 26.13 24.03
N ALA A 51 14.62 26.59 24.21
CA ALA A 51 14.98 28.01 24.22
C ALA A 51 14.68 28.72 22.89
N GLU A 52 14.78 27.98 21.77
CA GLU A 52 14.40 28.45 20.44
C GLU A 52 13.43 27.46 19.77
N PRO A 53 12.34 27.96 19.17
CA PRO A 53 11.42 27.09 18.44
C PRO A 53 12.10 26.35 17.28
N ARG A 54 11.87 25.04 17.18
CA ARG A 54 12.39 24.22 16.10
C ARG A 54 11.87 24.70 14.73
N LYS A 55 12.78 25.10 13.85
CA LYS A 55 12.46 25.46 12.46
C LYS A 55 12.31 24.20 11.61
N VAL A 56 11.25 24.15 10.83
CA VAL A 56 10.92 23.00 9.99
C VAL A 56 10.50 23.42 8.59
N SER A 57 10.79 22.53 7.64
CA SER A 57 10.26 22.57 6.28
C SER A 57 9.53 21.24 6.04
N VAL A 58 8.24 21.31 5.80
CA VAL A 58 7.36 20.14 5.61
C VAL A 58 6.56 20.30 4.31
N ALA A 59 6.19 19.18 3.71
CA ALA A 59 5.31 19.15 2.55
C ALA A 59 4.20 18.11 2.75
N GLY A 60 3.02 18.40 2.25
CA GLY A 60 1.90 17.47 2.37
C GLY A 60 0.63 17.97 1.69
N ARG A 61 -0.40 17.17 1.83
CA ARG A 61 -1.73 17.39 1.27
C ARG A 61 -2.62 18.12 2.28
N ILE A 62 -3.36 19.13 1.81
CA ILE A 62 -4.38 19.82 2.61
C ILE A 62 -5.57 18.88 2.78
N MET A 63 -5.86 18.46 4.01
CA MET A 63 -6.97 17.57 4.34
C MET A 63 -8.16 18.31 4.97
N SER A 64 -7.89 19.37 5.72
CA SER A 64 -8.93 20.26 6.23
C SER A 64 -8.46 21.72 6.21
N ARG A 65 -9.40 22.67 6.18
CA ARG A 65 -9.09 24.09 6.18
C ARG A 65 -10.16 24.86 6.95
N ARG A 66 -9.72 25.68 7.90
CA ARG A 66 -10.56 26.58 8.66
C ARG A 66 -10.01 28.01 8.57
N VAL A 67 -10.72 28.89 7.85
CA VAL A 67 -10.34 30.28 7.65
C VAL A 67 -11.05 31.16 8.68
N MET A 68 -10.26 31.97 9.40
CA MET A 68 -10.76 32.91 10.44
C MET A 68 -10.18 34.33 10.19
N GLY A 69 -10.71 35.00 9.18
CA GLY A 69 -10.25 36.35 8.81
C GLY A 69 -8.80 36.41 8.31
N LYS A 70 -7.88 36.93 9.13
CA LYS A 70 -6.45 37.08 8.82
C LYS A 70 -5.61 35.86 9.25
N ALA A 71 -6.21 34.95 10.01
CA ALA A 71 -5.59 33.72 10.47
C ALA A 71 -6.36 32.51 9.97
N SER A 72 -5.69 31.39 9.84
CA SER A 72 -6.29 30.12 9.38
C SER A 72 -5.58 28.94 9.99
N PHE A 73 -6.29 27.83 10.10
CA PHE A 73 -5.73 26.54 10.41
C PHE A 73 -5.99 25.58 9.24
N ILE A 74 -5.01 24.77 8.92
CA ILE A 74 -5.16 23.64 8.02
C ILE A 74 -4.60 22.38 8.68
N GLU A 75 -5.10 21.24 8.26
CA GLU A 75 -4.49 19.95 8.55
C GLU A 75 -3.70 19.50 7.32
N LEU A 76 -2.39 19.32 7.49
CA LEU A 76 -1.48 18.86 6.46
C LEU A 76 -1.17 17.38 6.67
N GLN A 77 -1.41 16.56 5.65
CA GLN A 77 -1.09 15.13 5.66
C GLN A 77 0.17 14.88 4.85
N ASP A 78 1.20 14.36 5.51
CA ASP A 78 2.43 13.89 4.87
C ASP A 78 2.47 12.36 4.73
N SER A 79 3.65 11.80 4.47
CA SER A 79 3.82 10.36 4.30
C SER A 79 3.70 9.56 5.60
N LYS A 80 3.86 10.18 6.77
CA LYS A 80 3.83 9.52 8.08
C LYS A 80 2.56 9.80 8.89
N GLY A 81 1.91 10.96 8.69
CA GLY A 81 0.72 11.31 9.46
C GLY A 81 0.16 12.67 9.11
N ARG A 82 -0.42 13.34 10.10
CA ARG A 82 -1.06 14.66 9.96
C ARG A 82 -0.56 15.61 11.03
N ILE A 83 -0.44 16.89 10.65
CA ILE A 83 -0.07 17.95 11.56
C ILE A 83 -0.88 19.21 11.26
N GLN A 84 -1.23 19.95 12.30
CA GLN A 84 -1.90 21.23 12.17
C GLN A 84 -0.88 22.31 11.78
N ILE A 85 -1.27 23.15 10.82
CA ILE A 85 -0.52 24.32 10.39
C ILE A 85 -1.35 25.56 10.74
N TYR A 86 -0.75 26.49 11.47
CA TYR A 86 -1.29 27.82 11.72
C TYR A 86 -0.69 28.79 10.69
N ILE A 87 -1.55 29.48 9.97
CA ILE A 87 -1.17 30.38 8.87
C ILE A 87 -1.78 31.74 9.14
N THR A 88 -0.95 32.77 9.26
CA THR A 88 -1.44 34.15 9.28
C THR A 88 -1.08 34.85 7.98
N ARG A 89 -1.94 35.79 7.60
CA ARG A 89 -1.77 36.58 6.38
C ARG A 89 -0.44 37.34 6.38
N ASP A 90 -0.13 37.95 7.51
CA ASP A 90 0.97 38.89 7.61
C ASP A 90 2.32 38.15 7.74
N ASP A 91 2.35 36.94 8.26
CA ASP A 91 3.56 36.12 8.35
C ASP A 91 3.97 35.51 6.99
N ILE A 92 2.99 34.96 6.22
CA ILE A 92 3.31 34.39 4.90
C ILE A 92 3.38 35.44 3.78
N CYS A 93 2.92 36.68 4.06
CA CYS A 93 2.98 37.83 3.15
C CYS A 93 3.53 39.04 3.91
N PRO A 94 4.85 39.12 4.18
CA PRO A 94 5.44 40.24 4.93
C PRO A 94 5.32 41.57 4.17
N ASP A 95 5.33 41.54 2.84
CA ASP A 95 5.24 42.69 1.98
C ASP A 95 3.82 43.28 1.88
N GLU A 96 3.64 44.39 1.18
CA GLU A 96 2.33 45.02 0.93
C GLU A 96 1.38 44.11 0.15
N ASN A 97 1.90 43.30 -0.78
CA ASN A 97 1.11 42.34 -1.54
C ASN A 97 0.67 41.17 -0.66
N LYS A 98 -0.64 41.04 -0.44
CA LYS A 98 -1.27 39.99 0.34
C LYS A 98 -1.97 38.92 -0.51
N ASP A 99 -1.68 38.84 -1.80
CA ASP A 99 -2.36 37.94 -2.74
C ASP A 99 -2.09 36.46 -2.45
N LEU A 100 -0.91 36.11 -1.96
CA LEU A 100 -0.62 34.71 -1.57
C LEU A 100 -1.60 34.19 -0.52
N TYR A 101 -1.99 35.05 0.44
CA TYR A 101 -2.98 34.66 1.45
C TYR A 101 -4.42 34.89 0.97
N ASN A 102 -4.74 36.10 0.46
CA ASN A 102 -6.12 36.49 0.18
C ASN A 102 -6.69 35.82 -1.05
N VAL A 103 -5.87 35.57 -2.07
CA VAL A 103 -6.27 34.96 -3.33
C VAL A 103 -5.84 33.50 -3.37
N VAL A 104 -4.54 33.22 -3.35
CA VAL A 104 -4.03 31.86 -3.55
C VAL A 104 -4.51 30.93 -2.43
N PHE A 105 -4.19 31.22 -1.19
CA PHE A 105 -4.53 30.34 -0.07
C PHE A 105 -6.05 30.25 0.19
N LYS A 106 -6.76 31.39 0.19
CA LYS A 106 -8.19 31.39 0.52
C LYS A 106 -9.10 30.92 -0.60
N ARG A 107 -8.79 31.25 -1.86
CA ARG A 107 -9.71 31.05 -2.99
C ARG A 107 -9.25 29.96 -3.96
N LEU A 108 -7.96 29.90 -4.27
CA LEU A 108 -7.44 29.04 -5.34
C LEU A 108 -6.97 27.68 -4.85
N LEU A 109 -6.49 27.58 -3.59
CA LEU A 109 -6.16 26.29 -2.99
C LEU A 109 -7.43 25.59 -2.50
N ASP A 110 -7.45 24.27 -2.70
CA ASP A 110 -8.54 23.38 -2.31
C ASP A 110 -8.05 22.25 -1.40
N LEU A 111 -9.01 21.55 -0.76
CA LEU A 111 -8.70 20.28 -0.11
C LEU A 111 -8.19 19.27 -1.15
N GLY A 112 -7.09 18.63 -0.84
CA GLY A 112 -6.39 17.73 -1.74
C GLY A 112 -5.17 18.32 -2.43
N ASP A 113 -4.98 19.64 -2.44
CA ASP A 113 -3.77 20.26 -2.98
C ASP A 113 -2.55 19.96 -2.11
N PHE A 114 -1.38 19.87 -2.75
CA PHE A 114 -0.11 19.77 -2.05
C PHE A 114 0.53 21.13 -1.88
N ILE A 115 1.00 21.39 -0.68
CA ILE A 115 1.76 22.59 -0.34
C ILE A 115 3.01 22.25 0.46
N GLY A 116 4.01 23.13 0.35
CA GLY A 116 5.16 23.18 1.22
C GLY A 116 5.02 24.31 2.23
N ILE A 117 5.43 24.07 3.46
CA ILE A 117 5.39 25.00 4.58
C ILE A 117 6.77 25.08 5.21
N GLU A 118 7.33 26.27 5.28
CA GLU A 118 8.48 26.57 6.11
C GLU A 118 8.01 27.40 7.31
N GLY A 119 8.47 27.07 8.51
CA GLY A 119 8.04 27.75 9.73
C GLY A 119 8.68 27.16 10.98
N PHE A 120 8.04 27.34 12.12
CA PHE A 120 8.51 26.82 13.41
C PHE A 120 7.41 26.08 14.16
N VAL A 121 7.84 25.10 14.96
CA VAL A 121 6.94 24.28 15.78
C VAL A 121 6.56 25.01 17.05
N PHE A 122 5.28 24.95 17.43
CA PHE A 122 4.78 25.52 18.67
C PHE A 122 3.57 24.75 19.18
N ARG A 123 3.20 24.99 20.43
CA ARG A 123 1.95 24.47 21.00
C ARG A 123 0.90 25.56 20.99
N THR A 124 -0.27 25.26 20.47
CA THR A 124 -1.43 26.18 20.51
C THR A 124 -1.98 26.30 21.92
N GLN A 125 -2.78 27.36 22.20
CA GLN A 125 -3.47 27.53 23.49
C GLN A 125 -4.38 26.34 23.86
N MET A 126 -4.85 25.58 22.86
CA MET A 126 -5.66 24.37 23.05
C MET A 126 -4.83 23.12 23.24
N GLY A 127 -3.49 23.23 23.28
CA GLY A 127 -2.57 22.11 23.53
C GLY A 127 -2.11 21.35 22.28
N GLU A 128 -2.60 21.69 21.07
CA GLU A 128 -2.20 20.98 19.84
C GLU A 128 -0.82 21.43 19.37
N ILE A 129 0.07 20.46 19.08
CA ILE A 129 1.39 20.71 18.47
C ILE A 129 1.17 21.06 17.01
N SER A 130 1.64 22.24 16.61
CA SER A 130 1.36 22.84 15.31
C SER A 130 2.60 23.50 14.73
N ILE A 131 2.58 23.78 13.44
CA ILE A 131 3.60 24.58 12.77
C ILE A 131 3.04 25.96 12.48
N HIS A 132 3.74 27.01 12.94
CA HIS A 132 3.46 28.39 12.56
C HIS A 132 4.15 28.66 11.23
N ALA A 133 3.36 28.83 10.18
CA ALA A 133 3.87 29.03 8.84
C ALA A 133 4.46 30.42 8.66
N GLN A 134 5.68 30.49 8.14
CA GLN A 134 6.36 31.72 7.70
C GLN A 134 6.42 31.84 6.18
N LYS A 135 6.36 30.67 5.48
CA LYS A 135 6.32 30.62 4.02
C LYS A 135 5.42 29.50 3.55
N LEU A 136 4.69 29.75 2.48
CA LEU A 136 3.82 28.79 1.80
C LEU A 136 4.20 28.70 0.33
N THR A 137 4.38 27.48 -0.17
CA THR A 137 4.69 27.17 -1.57
C THR A 137 3.66 26.20 -2.11
N VAL A 138 3.08 26.49 -3.28
CA VAL A 138 2.21 25.55 -3.99
C VAL A 138 3.06 24.48 -4.65
N LEU A 139 2.76 23.21 -4.42
CA LEU A 139 3.52 22.07 -4.96
C LEU A 139 2.73 21.26 -5.99
N SER A 140 1.42 21.11 -5.78
CA SER A 140 0.58 20.39 -6.75
C SER A 140 -0.89 20.73 -6.55
N LYS A 141 -1.55 21.17 -7.63
CA LYS A 141 -2.99 21.44 -7.64
C LYS A 141 -3.79 20.17 -7.93
N SER A 142 -4.71 19.82 -7.05
CA SER A 142 -5.67 18.74 -7.23
C SER A 142 -6.86 19.21 -8.06
N ILE A 143 -7.01 18.69 -9.26
CA ILE A 143 -8.12 19.07 -10.17
C ILE A 143 -9.38 18.20 -10.01
N ARG A 144 -9.32 17.16 -9.17
CA ARG A 144 -10.46 16.34 -8.77
C ARG A 144 -10.68 16.44 -7.27
N PRO A 145 -11.92 16.60 -6.80
CA PRO A 145 -12.21 16.61 -5.38
C PRO A 145 -11.92 15.24 -4.75
N LEU A 146 -11.43 15.24 -3.52
CA LEU A 146 -11.34 14.04 -2.72
C LEU A 146 -12.69 13.73 -2.05
N PRO A 147 -13.10 12.47 -1.93
CA PRO A 147 -14.26 12.05 -1.15
C PRO A 147 -13.91 12.17 0.36
N ILE A 148 -13.97 13.39 0.88
CA ILE A 148 -13.71 13.64 2.30
C ILE A 148 -15.03 13.52 3.05
N VAL A 149 -15.03 12.72 4.10
CA VAL A 149 -16.20 12.50 4.96
C VAL A 149 -16.67 13.82 5.54
N LYS A 150 -17.94 14.12 5.32
CA LYS A 150 -18.64 15.28 5.92
C LYS A 150 -19.61 14.78 6.97
N TYR A 151 -19.71 15.49 8.07
CA TYR A 151 -20.68 15.20 9.11
C TYR A 151 -21.78 16.26 9.09
N LYS A 152 -23.04 15.82 9.04
CA LYS A 152 -24.19 16.67 9.22
C LYS A 152 -25.16 15.96 10.16
N ASP A 153 -25.56 16.63 11.24
CA ASP A 153 -26.47 16.10 12.26
C ASP A 153 -26.02 14.72 12.84
N GLY A 154 -24.70 14.53 13.00
CA GLY A 154 -24.12 13.29 13.48
C GLY A 154 -24.03 12.15 12.44
N VAL A 155 -24.52 12.36 11.23
CA VAL A 155 -24.44 11.40 10.13
C VAL A 155 -23.25 11.70 9.24
N ALA A 156 -22.47 10.68 8.92
CA ALA A 156 -21.33 10.78 8.01
C ALA A 156 -21.81 10.61 6.55
N TYR A 157 -21.41 11.56 5.70
CA TYR A 157 -21.66 11.56 4.27
C TYR A 157 -20.36 11.47 3.48
N ASP A 158 -20.44 11.06 2.22
CA ASP A 158 -19.31 10.97 1.28
C ASP A 158 -18.20 10.01 1.74
N LYS A 159 -18.55 8.97 2.51
CA LYS A 159 -17.60 7.92 2.88
C LYS A 159 -17.15 7.12 1.65
N PHE A 160 -15.84 6.90 1.53
CA PHE A 160 -15.26 6.08 0.48
C PHE A 160 -15.15 4.62 0.96
N GLU A 161 -16.30 3.91 1.04
CA GLU A 161 -16.42 2.58 1.65
C GLU A 161 -16.73 1.47 0.64
N ASP A 162 -17.24 1.81 -0.56
CA ASP A 162 -17.54 0.81 -1.58
C ASP A 162 -16.31 -0.01 -1.96
N PRO A 163 -16.34 -1.34 -1.79
CA PRO A 163 -15.16 -2.19 -2.01
C PRO A 163 -14.62 -2.10 -3.43
N GLU A 164 -15.48 -2.05 -4.45
CA GLU A 164 -15.07 -2.00 -5.84
C GLU A 164 -14.39 -0.67 -6.17
N LEU A 165 -14.96 0.45 -5.73
CA LEU A 165 -14.36 1.77 -5.89
C LEU A 165 -13.01 1.86 -5.17
N ARG A 166 -12.89 1.31 -3.96
CA ARG A 166 -11.63 1.25 -3.21
C ARG A 166 -10.54 0.45 -3.94
N TYR A 167 -10.90 -0.63 -4.62
CA TYR A 167 -9.96 -1.38 -5.44
C TYR A 167 -9.58 -0.64 -6.72
N ARG A 168 -10.56 -0.05 -7.42
CA ARG A 168 -10.32 0.69 -8.67
C ARG A 168 -9.58 1.99 -8.46
N GLN A 169 -9.80 2.68 -7.34
CA GLN A 169 -9.17 3.95 -6.98
C GLN A 169 -8.34 3.80 -5.71
N ARG A 170 -7.46 2.82 -5.67
CA ARG A 170 -6.59 2.54 -4.52
C ARG A 170 -5.79 3.75 -4.06
N TYR A 171 -5.38 4.62 -4.97
CA TYR A 171 -4.69 5.87 -4.67
C TYR A 171 -5.56 6.86 -3.87
N VAL A 172 -6.88 6.86 -4.08
CA VAL A 172 -7.82 7.65 -3.26
C VAL A 172 -8.01 6.99 -1.90
N ASP A 173 -8.23 5.68 -1.88
CA ASP A 173 -8.36 4.87 -0.66
C ASP A 173 -7.19 5.07 0.31
N LEU A 174 -5.96 5.11 -0.22
CA LEU A 174 -4.73 5.39 0.55
C LEU A 174 -4.68 6.80 1.17
N VAL A 175 -5.40 7.76 0.58
CA VAL A 175 -5.43 9.16 1.07
C VAL A 175 -6.49 9.34 2.13
N VAL A 176 -7.69 8.78 1.93
CA VAL A 176 -8.88 9.13 2.71
C VAL A 176 -9.23 8.13 3.80
N ASN A 177 -8.77 6.88 3.70
CA ASN A 177 -9.06 5.84 4.68
C ASN A 177 -7.81 5.51 5.51
N ASP A 178 -7.92 5.73 6.81
CA ASP A 178 -6.85 5.42 7.75
C ASP A 178 -6.57 3.90 7.82
N GLY A 179 -5.32 3.53 8.07
CA GLY A 179 -4.88 2.14 8.18
C GLY A 179 -4.67 1.39 6.86
N VAL A 180 -5.19 1.90 5.73
CA VAL A 180 -5.00 1.23 4.41
C VAL A 180 -3.52 1.16 4.04
N LYS A 181 -2.77 2.23 4.24
CA LYS A 181 -1.33 2.29 3.98
C LYS A 181 -0.54 1.27 4.81
N ASP A 182 -0.94 1.04 6.06
CA ASP A 182 -0.26 0.13 6.98
C ASP A 182 -0.29 -1.32 6.48
N ILE A 183 -1.36 -1.72 5.79
CA ILE A 183 -1.48 -3.04 5.16
C ILE A 183 -0.36 -3.23 4.12
N PHE A 184 -0.12 -2.22 3.28
CA PHE A 184 0.93 -2.28 2.25
C PHE A 184 2.34 -2.22 2.85
N LEU A 185 2.54 -1.44 3.92
CA LEU A 185 3.80 -1.41 4.66
C LEU A 185 4.08 -2.75 5.34
N LYS A 186 3.07 -3.38 5.97
CA LYS A 186 3.18 -4.74 6.52
C LYS A 186 3.50 -5.77 5.43
N ARG A 187 2.82 -5.69 4.28
CA ARG A 187 3.12 -6.57 3.13
C ARG A 187 4.58 -6.44 2.69
N ASN A 188 5.11 -5.22 2.61
CA ASN A 188 6.52 -5.00 2.27
C ASN A 188 7.46 -5.63 3.32
N LYS A 189 7.15 -5.50 4.62
CA LYS A 189 7.91 -6.17 5.69
C LYS A 189 7.90 -7.68 5.54
N VAL A 190 6.75 -8.30 5.19
CA VAL A 190 6.65 -9.75 4.91
C VAL A 190 7.64 -10.16 3.82
N TYR A 191 7.67 -9.43 2.68
CA TYR A 191 8.62 -9.75 1.60
C TYR A 191 10.08 -9.60 2.02
N ASN A 192 10.41 -8.54 2.75
CA ASN A 192 11.78 -8.33 3.22
C ASN A 192 12.21 -9.42 4.20
N SER A 193 11.37 -9.76 5.19
CA SER A 193 11.65 -10.84 6.14
C SER A 193 11.82 -12.20 5.45
N MET A 194 11.01 -12.48 4.43
CA MET A 194 11.12 -13.71 3.62
C MET A 194 12.46 -13.76 2.86
N ARG A 195 12.85 -12.66 2.22
CA ARG A 195 14.15 -12.55 1.52
C ARG A 195 15.33 -12.71 2.49
N GLU A 196 15.27 -12.03 3.62
CA GLU A 196 16.30 -12.16 4.67
C GLU A 196 16.43 -13.62 5.13
N TYR A 197 15.30 -14.31 5.33
CA TYR A 197 15.32 -15.70 5.74
C TYR A 197 15.99 -16.59 4.70
N PHE A 198 15.64 -16.47 3.42
CA PHE A 198 16.21 -17.27 2.33
C PHE A 198 17.69 -16.95 2.13
N ASN A 199 18.04 -15.68 2.10
CA ASN A 199 19.44 -15.23 1.94
C ASN A 199 20.31 -15.72 3.10
N SER A 200 19.77 -15.77 4.34
CA SER A 200 20.49 -16.31 5.52
C SER A 200 20.80 -17.81 5.40
N LYS A 201 20.09 -18.53 4.52
CA LYS A 201 20.35 -19.94 4.20
C LYS A 201 21.27 -20.13 2.99
N GLY A 202 21.72 -19.03 2.36
CA GLY A 202 22.56 -19.06 1.18
C GLY A 202 21.78 -19.30 -0.12
N TYR A 203 20.44 -19.16 -0.09
CA TYR A 203 19.61 -19.31 -1.30
C TYR A 203 19.60 -18.04 -2.13
N ILE A 204 19.50 -18.18 -3.43
CA ILE A 204 19.65 -17.09 -4.40
C ILE A 204 18.28 -16.72 -4.95
N GLU A 205 17.93 -15.43 -4.90
CA GLU A 205 16.77 -14.89 -5.61
C GLU A 205 17.09 -14.83 -7.10
N VAL A 206 16.18 -15.35 -7.93
CA VAL A 206 16.32 -15.38 -9.38
C VAL A 206 15.08 -14.84 -10.06
N GLU A 207 15.23 -14.42 -11.31
CA GLU A 207 14.13 -14.03 -12.19
C GLU A 207 14.10 -14.97 -13.38
N THR A 208 12.98 -15.67 -13.58
CA THR A 208 12.79 -16.58 -14.70
C THR A 208 11.80 -16.01 -15.72
N PRO A 209 11.80 -16.48 -16.98
CA PRO A 209 10.96 -15.91 -18.03
C PRO A 209 9.47 -15.94 -17.70
N ILE A 210 8.82 -14.77 -17.86
CA ILE A 210 7.36 -14.64 -17.78
C ILE A 210 6.71 -15.12 -19.08
N LEU A 211 7.29 -14.77 -20.24
CA LEU A 211 6.84 -15.26 -21.54
C LEU A 211 7.52 -16.59 -21.85
N GLN A 212 6.74 -17.64 -22.00
CA GLN A 212 7.21 -19.01 -22.16
C GLN A 212 6.67 -19.62 -23.45
N SER A 213 7.46 -20.48 -24.09
CA SER A 213 7.04 -21.22 -25.28
C SER A 213 6.08 -22.38 -24.94
N ILE A 214 6.12 -22.86 -23.71
CA ILE A 214 5.28 -23.95 -23.20
C ILE A 214 4.76 -23.56 -21.82
N ALA A 215 3.44 -23.55 -21.65
CA ALA A 215 2.83 -23.40 -20.33
C ALA A 215 2.99 -24.70 -19.53
N GLY A 216 3.48 -24.60 -18.29
CA GLY A 216 3.67 -25.78 -17.45
C GLY A 216 3.97 -25.42 -15.99
N GLY A 217 4.11 -26.45 -15.13
CA GLY A 217 4.37 -26.29 -13.70
C GLY A 217 3.11 -26.13 -12.83
N ALA A 218 1.92 -26.08 -13.44
CA ALA A 218 0.65 -26.07 -12.74
C ALA A 218 -0.48 -26.54 -13.65
N ALA A 219 -1.63 -26.91 -13.07
CA ALA A 219 -2.85 -27.20 -13.79
C ALA A 219 -3.73 -25.93 -13.83
N ALA A 220 -3.45 -25.04 -14.80
CA ALA A 220 -4.16 -23.77 -14.96
C ALA A 220 -4.24 -23.37 -16.44
N ARG A 221 -5.22 -22.55 -16.79
CA ARG A 221 -5.36 -22.02 -18.15
C ARG A 221 -4.44 -20.79 -18.32
N PRO A 222 -3.51 -20.79 -19.32
CA PRO A 222 -2.62 -19.65 -19.54
C PRO A 222 -3.32 -18.50 -20.30
N PHE A 223 -2.77 -17.30 -20.15
CA PHE A 223 -2.96 -16.23 -21.14
C PHE A 223 -2.02 -16.47 -22.32
N ILE A 224 -2.52 -16.31 -23.54
CA ILE A 224 -1.77 -16.51 -24.78
C ILE A 224 -1.51 -15.14 -25.40
N THR A 225 -0.28 -14.90 -25.84
CA THR A 225 0.11 -13.71 -26.59
C THR A 225 0.88 -14.12 -27.85
N HIS A 226 1.18 -13.17 -28.71
CA HIS A 226 1.87 -13.41 -29.99
C HIS A 226 3.16 -12.59 -30.05
N HIS A 227 4.27 -13.22 -30.41
CA HIS A 227 5.55 -12.57 -30.66
C HIS A 227 5.64 -12.17 -32.14
N ASN A 228 5.40 -10.89 -32.45
CA ASN A 228 5.25 -10.43 -33.83
C ASN A 228 6.48 -10.69 -34.73
N ALA A 229 7.69 -10.46 -34.21
CA ALA A 229 8.91 -10.60 -35.01
C ALA A 229 9.27 -12.05 -35.33
N LEU A 230 8.90 -13.01 -34.49
CA LEU A 230 9.16 -14.42 -34.67
C LEU A 230 7.93 -15.19 -35.20
N ASP A 231 6.78 -14.53 -35.26
CA ASP A 231 5.49 -15.11 -35.67
C ASP A 231 5.14 -16.41 -34.91
N ILE A 232 5.31 -16.37 -33.57
CA ILE A 232 5.05 -17.53 -32.72
C ILE A 232 4.12 -17.16 -31.55
N PRO A 233 3.27 -18.10 -31.08
CA PRO A 233 2.52 -17.93 -29.85
C PRO A 233 3.47 -18.04 -28.64
N LEU A 234 3.22 -17.21 -27.62
CA LEU A 234 3.86 -17.31 -26.31
C LEU A 234 2.77 -17.35 -25.23
N TYR A 235 3.11 -17.95 -24.10
CA TYR A 235 2.23 -18.10 -22.95
C TYR A 235 2.77 -17.30 -21.79
N MET A 236 1.91 -16.53 -21.13
CA MET A 236 2.27 -15.97 -19.83
C MET A 236 2.32 -17.10 -18.80
N ARG A 237 3.40 -17.15 -18.01
CA ARG A 237 3.66 -18.24 -17.08
C ARG A 237 2.51 -18.43 -16.08
N ILE A 238 2.14 -19.68 -15.85
CA ILE A 238 1.19 -20.09 -14.81
C ILE A 238 1.89 -20.48 -13.50
N ALA A 239 3.20 -20.79 -13.58
CA ALA A 239 4.11 -21.11 -12.48
C ALA A 239 5.57 -20.85 -12.91
N SER A 240 6.47 -20.66 -11.95
CA SER A 240 7.94 -20.56 -12.19
C SER A 240 8.66 -21.90 -12.08
N GLU A 241 8.00 -22.95 -11.64
CA GLU A 241 8.49 -24.28 -11.29
C GLU A 241 9.53 -24.84 -12.27
N LEU A 242 9.21 -24.93 -13.55
CA LEU A 242 10.06 -25.64 -14.52
C LEU A 242 11.43 -24.96 -14.70
N TYR A 243 11.46 -23.65 -14.66
CA TYR A 243 12.71 -22.90 -14.78
C TYR A 243 13.54 -22.96 -13.50
N LEU A 244 12.91 -22.90 -12.33
CA LEU A 244 13.60 -23.05 -11.05
C LEU A 244 14.22 -24.45 -10.92
N LYS A 245 13.52 -25.50 -11.34
CA LYS A 245 14.08 -26.86 -11.41
C LYS A 245 15.30 -26.96 -12.34
N ARG A 246 15.28 -26.24 -13.47
CA ARG A 246 16.45 -26.21 -14.39
C ARG A 246 17.67 -25.57 -13.73
N LEU A 247 17.48 -24.58 -12.87
CA LEU A 247 18.57 -23.97 -12.12
C LEU A 247 19.18 -24.93 -11.10
N ILE A 248 18.35 -25.75 -10.44
CA ILE A 248 18.86 -26.85 -9.58
C ILE A 248 19.67 -27.87 -10.40
N VAL A 249 19.18 -28.26 -11.58
CA VAL A 249 19.94 -29.12 -12.51
C VAL A 249 21.25 -28.46 -12.94
N GLY A 250 21.25 -27.11 -13.07
CA GLY A 250 22.45 -26.32 -13.39
C GLY A 250 23.46 -26.20 -12.25
N GLY A 251 23.16 -26.77 -11.06
CA GLY A 251 24.10 -26.84 -9.93
C GLY A 251 23.88 -25.88 -8.81
N PHE A 252 22.76 -25.10 -8.79
CA PHE A 252 22.39 -24.31 -7.62
C PHE A 252 21.85 -25.23 -6.52
N GLU A 253 22.27 -25.02 -5.27
CA GLU A 253 21.75 -25.80 -4.14
C GLU A 253 20.37 -25.30 -3.66
N GLY A 254 20.09 -24.00 -3.81
CA GLY A 254 18.80 -23.41 -3.44
C GLY A 254 18.55 -22.13 -4.20
N VAL A 255 17.39 -22.04 -4.83
CA VAL A 255 16.92 -20.86 -5.57
C VAL A 255 15.49 -20.55 -5.19
N TYR A 256 15.13 -19.27 -5.22
CA TYR A 256 13.74 -18.84 -5.02
C TYR A 256 13.40 -17.68 -5.95
N GLU A 257 12.13 -17.53 -6.22
CA GLU A 257 11.58 -16.41 -6.99
C GLU A 257 10.32 -15.89 -6.32
N ILE A 258 10.24 -14.56 -6.16
CA ILE A 258 9.02 -13.87 -5.74
C ILE A 258 8.53 -13.06 -6.94
N GLY A 259 7.58 -13.59 -7.67
CA GLY A 259 7.18 -13.04 -8.96
C GLY A 259 5.70 -13.17 -9.27
N LYS A 260 5.29 -12.62 -10.41
CA LYS A 260 3.93 -12.71 -10.92
C LYS A 260 3.71 -13.98 -11.71
N ASN A 261 2.62 -14.69 -11.38
CA ASN A 261 2.06 -15.76 -12.20
C ASN A 261 0.69 -15.32 -12.72
N PHE A 262 0.27 -15.92 -13.83
CA PHE A 262 -0.93 -15.50 -14.57
C PHE A 262 -1.80 -16.74 -14.87
N ARG A 263 -3.06 -16.71 -14.44
CA ARG A 263 -4.03 -17.79 -14.69
C ARG A 263 -5.30 -17.19 -15.26
N ASN A 264 -5.64 -17.57 -16.48
CA ASN A 264 -6.81 -17.07 -17.22
C ASN A 264 -8.09 -17.77 -16.75
N GLU A 265 -8.47 -17.50 -15.53
CA GLU A 265 -9.57 -18.12 -14.80
C GLU A 265 -10.46 -17.04 -14.15
N GLY A 266 -11.53 -17.45 -13.48
CA GLY A 266 -12.45 -16.54 -12.79
C GLY A 266 -11.80 -15.74 -11.67
N MET A 267 -12.42 -14.59 -11.34
CA MET A 267 -12.02 -13.74 -10.22
C MET A 267 -13.01 -13.86 -9.07
N ASP A 268 -12.49 -13.91 -7.83
CA ASP A 268 -13.25 -13.82 -6.60
C ASP A 268 -12.42 -13.09 -5.51
N ARG A 269 -12.87 -13.17 -4.26
CA ARG A 269 -12.17 -12.51 -3.13
C ARG A 269 -10.76 -13.04 -2.87
N THR A 270 -10.45 -14.26 -3.28
CA THR A 270 -9.20 -14.99 -3.03
C THR A 270 -8.42 -15.32 -4.29
N HIS A 271 -9.04 -15.20 -5.46
CA HIS A 271 -8.44 -15.51 -6.75
C HIS A 271 -8.41 -14.28 -7.64
N ASN A 272 -7.23 -14.01 -8.22
CA ASN A 272 -7.02 -12.96 -9.21
C ASN A 272 -6.22 -13.55 -10.39
N PRO A 273 -6.55 -13.22 -11.64
CA PRO A 273 -5.82 -13.72 -12.80
C PRO A 273 -4.33 -13.41 -12.80
N GLU A 274 -3.92 -12.34 -12.15
CA GLU A 274 -2.53 -11.97 -11.89
C GLU A 274 -2.29 -11.94 -10.38
N PHE A 275 -1.36 -12.75 -9.89
CA PHE A 275 -1.04 -12.82 -8.48
C PHE A 275 0.46 -12.98 -8.23
N THR A 276 0.93 -12.56 -7.06
CA THR A 276 2.31 -12.79 -6.65
C THR A 276 2.42 -14.14 -5.98
N CYS A 277 3.37 -14.95 -6.47
CA CYS A 277 3.72 -16.24 -5.91
C CYS A 277 5.19 -16.22 -5.47
N MET A 278 5.49 -16.89 -4.36
CA MET A 278 6.84 -17.22 -3.96
C MET A 278 7.03 -18.72 -4.12
N GLU A 279 8.02 -19.10 -4.90
CA GLU A 279 8.43 -20.50 -5.07
C GLU A 279 9.89 -20.66 -4.68
N ILE A 280 10.21 -21.76 -4.00
CA ILE A 280 11.57 -22.11 -3.57
C ILE A 280 11.86 -23.55 -3.92
N TYR A 281 13.07 -23.80 -4.42
CA TYR A 281 13.58 -25.13 -4.79
C TYR A 281 14.93 -25.33 -4.14
N VAL A 282 15.10 -26.47 -3.43
CA VAL A 282 16.31 -26.79 -2.68
C VAL A 282 16.72 -28.22 -2.96
N ALA A 283 17.98 -28.39 -3.36
CA ALA A 283 18.56 -29.70 -3.64
C ALA A 283 18.71 -30.54 -2.35
N TYR A 284 18.64 -31.86 -2.47
CA TYR A 284 18.93 -32.83 -1.40
C TYR A 284 18.01 -32.72 -0.18
N LYS A 285 16.81 -32.15 -0.33
CA LYS A 285 15.83 -31.99 0.76
C LYS A 285 14.52 -32.71 0.43
N ASP A 286 13.87 -33.22 1.47
CA ASP A 286 12.56 -33.86 1.39
C ASP A 286 11.44 -32.93 1.89
N TYR A 287 10.21 -33.42 1.82
CA TYR A 287 9.03 -32.66 2.29
C TYR A 287 9.02 -32.46 3.81
N ASN A 288 9.61 -33.36 4.61
CA ASN A 288 9.70 -33.20 6.07
C ASN A 288 10.62 -32.01 6.43
N TRP A 289 11.73 -31.90 5.70
CA TRP A 289 12.61 -30.76 5.83
C TRP A 289 11.89 -29.46 5.40
N MET A 290 11.14 -29.50 4.30
CA MET A 290 10.40 -28.34 3.79
C MET A 290 9.31 -27.90 4.76
N MET A 291 8.63 -28.83 5.44
CA MET A 291 7.66 -28.47 6.49
C MET A 291 8.32 -27.65 7.62
N LYS A 292 9.47 -28.14 8.16
CA LYS A 292 10.21 -27.42 9.20
C LYS A 292 10.74 -26.08 8.73
N PHE A 293 11.22 -26.02 7.48
CA PHE A 293 11.69 -24.79 6.87
C PHE A 293 10.56 -23.75 6.79
N THR A 294 9.39 -24.16 6.35
CA THR A 294 8.22 -23.29 6.20
C THR A 294 7.72 -22.78 7.55
N GLU A 295 7.64 -23.64 8.58
CA GLU A 295 7.26 -23.24 9.93
C GLU A 295 8.17 -22.16 10.49
N ASN A 296 9.49 -22.38 10.41
CA ASN A 296 10.47 -21.44 10.93
C ASN A 296 10.45 -20.10 10.14
N MET A 297 10.21 -20.15 8.83
CA MET A 297 10.02 -18.98 8.00
C MET A 297 8.80 -18.18 8.45
N ILE A 298 7.65 -18.85 8.64
CA ILE A 298 6.39 -18.20 9.05
C ILE A 298 6.52 -17.59 10.44
N GLU A 299 7.14 -18.29 11.39
CA GLU A 299 7.40 -17.78 12.74
C GLU A 299 8.27 -16.53 12.69
N LYS A 300 9.39 -16.56 11.92
CA LYS A 300 10.26 -15.39 11.75
C LYS A 300 9.51 -14.21 11.14
N ILE A 301 8.76 -14.42 10.06
CA ILE A 301 7.98 -13.37 9.41
C ILE A 301 6.98 -12.76 10.41
N CYS A 302 6.30 -13.59 11.18
CA CYS A 302 5.33 -13.13 12.16
C CYS A 302 5.98 -12.25 13.24
N MET A 303 7.14 -12.65 13.75
CA MET A 303 7.93 -11.87 14.71
C MET A 303 8.40 -10.54 14.13
N ASP A 304 8.96 -10.54 12.92
CA ASP A 304 9.48 -9.33 12.27
C ASP A 304 8.38 -8.31 11.96
N VAL A 305 7.17 -8.78 11.61
CA VAL A 305 6.05 -7.91 11.22
C VAL A 305 5.25 -7.42 12.41
N ASN A 306 5.00 -8.28 13.40
CA ASN A 306 4.08 -8.01 14.50
C ASN A 306 4.76 -7.89 15.88
N GLY A 307 6.03 -8.31 16.01
CA GLY A 307 6.76 -8.37 17.30
C GLY A 307 6.30 -9.49 18.22
N THR A 308 5.40 -10.38 17.75
CA THR A 308 4.85 -11.53 18.50
C THR A 308 4.46 -12.64 17.54
N THR A 309 4.42 -13.87 18.01
CA THR A 309 3.89 -15.00 17.26
C THR A 309 2.37 -15.17 17.41
N GLU A 310 1.75 -14.48 18.37
CA GLU A 310 0.30 -14.49 18.58
C GLU A 310 -0.34 -13.28 17.91
N VAL A 311 -1.20 -13.54 16.92
CA VAL A 311 -1.83 -12.47 16.10
C VAL A 311 -3.34 -12.59 16.20
N LYS A 312 -3.98 -11.48 16.55
CA LYS A 312 -5.45 -11.39 16.55
C LYS A 312 -5.96 -11.19 15.11
N VAL A 313 -6.83 -12.09 14.66
CA VAL A 313 -7.49 -12.05 13.36
C VAL A 313 -9.01 -12.16 13.59
N GLY A 314 -9.72 -11.05 13.47
CA GLY A 314 -11.12 -10.95 13.88
C GLY A 314 -11.25 -11.25 15.39
N ASP A 315 -12.06 -12.23 15.75
CA ASP A 315 -12.24 -12.66 17.14
C ASP A 315 -11.28 -13.77 17.57
N ASN A 316 -10.47 -14.30 16.66
CA ASN A 316 -9.54 -15.39 16.92
C ASN A 316 -8.12 -14.90 17.21
N ILE A 317 -7.40 -15.62 18.06
CA ILE A 317 -5.96 -15.49 18.24
C ILE A 317 -5.29 -16.68 17.55
N ILE A 318 -4.44 -16.40 16.57
CA ILE A 318 -3.69 -17.39 15.82
C ILE A 318 -2.24 -17.36 16.32
N ASN A 319 -1.73 -18.53 16.74
CA ASN A 319 -0.35 -18.68 17.16
C ASN A 319 0.49 -19.26 16.02
N PHE A 320 1.48 -18.49 15.56
CA PHE A 320 2.43 -18.85 14.50
C PHE A 320 3.76 -19.41 15.01
N LYS A 321 3.84 -19.78 16.29
CA LYS A 321 5.04 -20.37 16.87
C LYS A 321 5.25 -21.80 16.39
N ALA A 322 6.45 -22.09 15.88
CA ALA A 322 6.84 -23.45 15.50
C ALA A 322 7.10 -24.33 16.76
N PRO A 323 6.91 -25.68 16.68
CA PRO A 323 6.46 -26.44 15.52
C PRO A 323 4.93 -26.42 15.36
N PHE A 324 4.45 -26.47 14.13
CA PHE A 324 3.02 -26.57 13.83
C PHE A 324 2.51 -28.00 14.02
N LYS A 325 1.21 -28.12 14.36
CA LYS A 325 0.54 -29.44 14.48
C LYS A 325 0.65 -30.20 13.15
N ARG A 326 1.07 -31.46 13.23
CA ARG A 326 1.05 -32.40 12.11
C ARG A 326 -0.26 -33.17 12.13
N VAL A 327 -1.03 -33.08 11.07
CA VAL A 327 -2.28 -33.80 10.92
C VAL A 327 -2.43 -34.24 9.46
N THR A 328 -2.84 -35.49 9.24
CA THR A 328 -3.16 -35.92 7.87
C THR A 328 -4.50 -35.29 7.43
N MET A 329 -4.75 -35.23 6.13
CA MET A 329 -6.02 -34.70 5.62
C MET A 329 -7.20 -35.54 6.13
N LEU A 330 -7.07 -36.85 6.17
CA LEU A 330 -8.10 -37.75 6.64
C LEU A 330 -8.37 -37.59 8.15
N ASP A 331 -7.31 -37.52 8.97
CA ASP A 331 -7.45 -37.26 10.40
C ASP A 331 -8.07 -35.88 10.67
N SER A 332 -7.70 -34.87 9.87
CA SER A 332 -8.31 -33.53 9.97
C SER A 332 -9.82 -33.58 9.70
N ILE A 333 -10.25 -34.27 8.64
CA ILE A 333 -11.67 -34.44 8.32
C ILE A 333 -12.37 -35.11 9.48
N LYS A 334 -11.81 -36.20 10.02
CA LYS A 334 -12.37 -36.95 11.17
C LYS A 334 -12.45 -36.07 12.42
N GLU A 335 -11.38 -35.29 12.72
CA GLU A 335 -11.34 -34.41 13.89
C GLU A 335 -12.42 -33.32 13.84
N PHE A 336 -12.61 -32.68 12.69
CA PHE A 336 -13.51 -31.52 12.57
C PHE A 336 -14.95 -31.87 12.23
N THR A 337 -15.20 -32.99 11.56
CA THR A 337 -16.56 -33.39 11.12
C THR A 337 -17.12 -34.61 11.86
N GLY A 338 -16.27 -35.34 12.58
CA GLY A 338 -16.64 -36.66 13.16
C GLY A 338 -16.75 -37.78 12.12
N TYR A 339 -16.58 -37.48 10.84
CA TYR A 339 -16.73 -38.42 9.75
C TYR A 339 -15.41 -39.12 9.41
N ASP A 340 -15.39 -40.46 9.56
CA ASP A 340 -14.24 -41.29 9.20
C ASP A 340 -14.35 -41.82 7.79
N SER A 341 -13.76 -41.10 6.82
CA SER A 341 -13.81 -41.46 5.40
C SER A 341 -13.09 -42.78 5.08
N VAL A 342 -12.19 -43.27 5.94
CA VAL A 342 -11.43 -44.51 5.73
C VAL A 342 -12.26 -45.75 6.12
N SER A 343 -13.17 -45.60 7.07
CA SER A 343 -14.02 -46.71 7.53
C SER A 343 -15.18 -47.05 6.57
N TYR A 344 -15.47 -46.16 5.60
CA TYR A 344 -16.55 -46.38 4.66
C TYR A 344 -16.03 -47.10 3.40
N THR A 345 -16.26 -48.40 3.34
CA THR A 345 -15.84 -49.29 2.23
C THR A 345 -16.44 -48.93 0.88
N HIS A 346 -17.59 -48.25 0.82
CA HIS A 346 -18.24 -47.81 -0.40
C HIS A 346 -17.50 -46.63 -1.04
N LEU A 347 -16.73 -45.80 -0.32
CA LEU A 347 -15.88 -44.76 -0.91
C LEU A 347 -14.64 -45.36 -1.62
N ARG A 348 -14.16 -46.52 -1.10
CA ARG A 348 -13.07 -47.27 -1.79
C ARG A 348 -13.50 -47.89 -3.11
N ALA A 349 -14.80 -48.23 -3.26
CA ALA A 349 -15.32 -48.85 -4.47
C ALA A 349 -15.43 -47.90 -5.67
N HIS A 350 -15.41 -46.57 -5.42
CA HIS A 350 -15.41 -45.54 -6.48
C HIS A 350 -14.02 -45.07 -6.88
N GLU A 351 -12.97 -45.46 -6.20
CA GLU A 351 -11.58 -45.29 -6.64
C GLU A 351 -11.13 -46.42 -7.58
N THR A 352 -11.99 -46.85 -8.47
CA THR A 352 -11.59 -47.79 -9.52
C THR A 352 -11.00 -47.02 -10.68
N LEU A 353 -9.79 -47.41 -11.07
CA LEU A 353 -9.08 -47.43 -12.37
C LEU A 353 -9.45 -46.40 -13.48
N ALA A 354 -10.55 -45.65 -13.36
CA ALA A 354 -10.97 -44.62 -14.30
C ALA A 354 -10.49 -43.23 -13.91
N ASN A 355 -9.90 -43.05 -12.72
CA ASN A 355 -9.41 -41.79 -12.17
C ASN A 355 -7.91 -41.78 -11.85
N LEU A 356 -7.16 -42.75 -12.36
CA LEU A 356 -5.71 -42.77 -12.39
C LEU A 356 -5.16 -42.23 -13.70
#